data_89c555688e606e2210b95d9a03cf6a96
#
_entry.id   89c555688e606e2210b95d9a03cf6a96
#
_cell.length_a   1.000
_cell.length_b   1.000
_cell.length_c   1.000
_cell.angle_alpha   90.00
_cell.angle_beta   90.00
_cell.angle_gamma   90.00
#
_symmetry.space_group_name_H-M   'P 1'
#
loop_
_entity.id
_entity.type
_entity.pdbx_description
1 polymer ?
#
loop_
_entity_poly.entity_id
_entity_poly.type
_entity_poly.pdbx_seq_one_letter_code
_entity_poly.pdbx_strand_id
1 'polypeptide(L)'
;MAALFAVTPIVTSCLDNDEVVINYGSETSITSFKLGILHIDRIGKDKNGKDSAYVDTINAEKYPFTINQQTRTIENKDSLPIGAHLDKVLTSITADTEIIAYEKNGQDTTWTSTDSINFTVTTDHSIRFRVYTYDLKKGKPYTVKINRHTQDPDSISWTNFDQAPFGQDVVKQKAVFAHNTLFVFGEDAQGKPAYFYNIIDNGQPTGWKTTDLSAYAQWDSQSATLWDSSDRIFLKATTTGNQSGLIWFNTAKPSQSAGPYAKEVEQLIASGNIKQADGELAEVLFIKKNGAYGYVKDTEYHTDLTSAELDIPTSQPLFVAANTLPYNSSLSQTIVLAYNDRGSQADTCALVFHRLSTDTQWSQFEANQGSGCPNLKDIVMIPYENKLYAFGGESQGRTHKIKPFEAFYVSSDHGRTWQKAPQKAYLPAFFTERYDANQPGSFSCCVDNSERNHFIWIIWKDGRITRGRINHLGFLPKW
;
A
#
# COMPACT_ATOMS: atom_id res chain seq x y z
N MET A 1 -33.83 100.51 59.20
CA MET A 1 -32.44 100.47 58.69
C MET A 1 -32.11 98.98 58.46
N ALA A 2 -32.15 98.55 57.26
CA ALA A 2 -31.90 97.18 56.90
C ALA A 2 -30.51 97.08 56.28
N ALA A 3 -29.65 96.28 56.85
CA ALA A 3 -28.33 95.99 56.31
C ALA A 3 -28.43 94.74 55.43
N LEU A 4 -28.13 94.86 54.14
CA LEU A 4 -28.05 93.88 53.12
C LEU A 4 -26.68 93.15 53.18
N PHE A 5 -26.63 91.92 53.59
CA PHE A 5 -25.39 91.05 53.43
C PHE A 5 -25.45 90.34 52.10
N ALA A 6 -24.52 90.74 51.22
CA ALA A 6 -24.25 90.02 49.97
C ALA A 6 -23.36 88.81 50.28
N VAL A 7 -23.87 87.58 50.08
CA VAL A 7 -23.10 86.30 50.11
C VAL A 7 -22.68 85.98 48.68
N THR A 8 -21.40 86.10 48.39
CA THR A 8 -20.79 85.59 47.13
C THR A 8 -20.56 84.06 47.25
N PRO A 9 -21.07 83.26 46.37
CA PRO A 9 -20.69 81.86 46.33
C PRO A 9 -19.30 81.70 45.71
N ILE A 10 -18.38 81.12 46.47
CA ILE A 10 -17.11 80.64 45.97
C ILE A 10 -17.36 79.38 45.27
N VAL A 11 -17.32 79.35 43.94
CA VAL A 11 -17.33 78.15 43.14
C VAL A 11 -15.91 77.55 43.13
N THR A 12 -15.60 76.66 44.02
CA THR A 12 -14.42 75.80 43.90
C THR A 12 -14.65 74.80 42.81
N SER A 13 -14.09 74.99 41.63
CA SER A 13 -13.96 74.00 40.59
C SER A 13 -12.90 72.99 41.07
N CYS A 14 -13.36 71.87 41.61
CA CYS A 14 -12.51 70.71 41.68
C CYS A 14 -12.32 70.17 40.25
N LEU A 15 -11.17 70.42 39.66
CA LEU A 15 -10.65 69.63 38.58
C LEU A 15 -10.21 68.30 39.24
N ASP A 16 -11.12 67.32 39.37
CA ASP A 16 -10.73 65.96 39.54
C ASP A 16 -9.99 65.56 38.26
N ASN A 17 -8.69 65.48 38.34
CA ASN A 17 -7.91 64.70 37.41
C ASN A 17 -8.19 63.26 37.76
N ASP A 18 -9.34 62.74 37.33
CA ASP A 18 -9.53 61.30 37.22
C ASP A 18 -8.51 60.83 36.16
N GLU A 19 -7.32 60.45 36.62
CA GLU A 19 -6.46 59.56 35.83
C GLU A 19 -7.30 58.33 35.51
N VAL A 20 -7.80 58.27 34.28
CA VAL A 20 -8.46 57.04 33.76
C VAL A 20 -7.39 55.99 33.81
N VAL A 21 -7.39 55.19 34.87
CA VAL A 21 -6.56 53.99 34.96
C VAL A 21 -7.10 53.01 33.90
N ILE A 22 -6.55 53.07 32.71
CA ILE A 22 -6.85 52.08 31.68
C ILE A 22 -6.27 50.76 32.16
N ASN A 23 -7.14 49.90 32.62
CA ASN A 23 -6.77 48.57 33.02
C ASN A 23 -6.60 47.70 31.74
N TYR A 24 -5.39 47.66 31.20
CA TYR A 24 -5.06 46.81 30.08
C TYR A 24 -5.15 45.36 30.52
N GLY A 25 -6.01 44.58 29.86
CA GLY A 25 -6.10 43.14 30.10
C GLY A 25 -4.73 42.47 30.06
N SER A 26 -4.49 41.53 30.99
CA SER A 26 -3.21 40.79 31.08
C SER A 26 -3.20 39.53 30.18
N GLU A 27 -4.25 39.30 29.40
CA GLU A 27 -4.41 38.12 28.59
C GLU A 27 -3.53 38.18 27.34
N THR A 28 -2.92 37.07 27.00
CA THR A 28 -1.98 36.93 25.89
C THR A 28 -2.21 35.62 25.11
N SER A 29 -3.49 35.31 24.86
CA SER A 29 -3.88 34.08 24.18
C SER A 29 -4.01 34.25 22.68
N ILE A 30 -3.54 33.26 21.91
CA ILE A 30 -3.88 33.11 20.49
C ILE A 30 -5.16 32.31 20.42
N THR A 31 -6.18 32.84 19.77
CA THR A 31 -7.51 32.22 19.64
C THR A 31 -7.75 31.60 18.26
N SER A 32 -7.04 32.06 17.24
CA SER A 32 -7.07 31.50 15.89
C SER A 32 -5.71 31.55 15.22
N PHE A 33 -5.38 30.49 14.49
CA PHE A 33 -4.18 30.41 13.64
C PHE A 33 -4.54 29.72 12.34
N LYS A 34 -4.20 30.31 11.19
CA LYS A 34 -4.47 29.77 9.87
C LYS A 34 -3.27 30.04 8.95
N LEU A 35 -3.11 29.17 7.97
CA LEU A 35 -2.18 29.39 6.85
C LEU A 35 -2.96 29.92 5.65
N GLY A 36 -2.29 30.73 4.83
CA GLY A 36 -2.82 31.18 3.54
C GLY A 36 -2.63 30.17 2.42
N ILE A 37 -2.51 30.69 1.19
CA ILE A 37 -2.19 29.87 0.00
C ILE A 37 -0.70 29.51 0.05
N LEU A 38 -0.40 28.25 -0.18
CA LEU A 38 0.96 27.72 -0.27
C LEU A 38 1.26 27.24 -1.68
N HIS A 39 2.51 27.35 -2.10
CA HIS A 39 3.03 26.64 -3.27
C HIS A 39 3.25 25.18 -2.93
N ILE A 40 3.12 24.32 -3.94
CA ILE A 40 3.34 22.89 -3.83
C ILE A 40 3.98 22.34 -5.10
N ASP A 41 5.02 21.52 -4.96
CA ASP A 41 5.61 20.79 -6.06
C ASP A 41 4.71 19.62 -6.45
N ARG A 42 4.44 19.49 -7.74
CA ARG A 42 3.68 18.38 -8.31
C ARG A 42 4.40 17.79 -9.50
N ILE A 43 4.13 16.53 -9.77
CA ILE A 43 4.55 15.84 -10.98
C ILE A 43 3.31 15.58 -11.83
N GLY A 44 3.34 16.03 -13.06
CA GLY A 44 2.31 15.78 -14.07
C GLY A 44 2.90 15.22 -15.34
N LYS A 45 2.08 15.02 -16.38
CA LYS A 45 2.54 14.60 -17.70
C LYS A 45 2.65 15.80 -18.62
N ASP A 46 3.75 15.91 -19.35
CA ASP A 46 3.92 16.87 -20.44
C ASP A 46 3.10 16.44 -21.69
N LYS A 47 3.17 17.26 -22.75
CA LYS A 47 2.47 17.00 -24.03
C LYS A 47 2.89 15.68 -24.70
N ASN A 48 4.03 15.13 -24.32
CA ASN A 48 4.59 13.88 -24.84
C ASN A 48 4.36 12.69 -23.90
N GLY A 49 3.63 12.91 -22.78
CA GLY A 49 3.36 11.88 -21.78
C GLY A 49 4.55 11.61 -20.83
N LYS A 50 5.62 12.42 -20.85
CA LYS A 50 6.73 12.32 -19.91
C LYS A 50 6.40 13.05 -18.61
N ASP A 51 6.97 12.56 -17.51
CA ASP A 51 6.84 13.21 -16.21
C ASP A 51 7.50 14.59 -16.26
N SER A 52 6.77 15.59 -15.80
CA SER A 52 7.21 16.98 -15.73
C SER A 52 6.86 17.56 -14.37
N ALA A 53 7.85 18.09 -13.68
CA ALA A 53 7.63 18.79 -12.42
C ALA A 53 7.09 20.19 -12.68
N TYR A 54 6.09 20.60 -11.90
CA TYR A 54 5.55 21.96 -11.93
C TYR A 54 5.15 22.40 -10.52
N VAL A 55 5.05 23.70 -10.32
CA VAL A 55 4.58 24.29 -9.05
C VAL A 55 3.11 24.66 -9.20
N ASP A 56 2.31 24.16 -8.27
CA ASP A 56 0.88 24.44 -8.13
C ASP A 56 0.63 25.21 -6.82
N THR A 57 -0.60 25.51 -6.50
CA THR A 57 -0.99 26.15 -5.24
C THR A 57 -2.04 25.31 -4.51
N ILE A 58 -1.98 25.36 -3.18
CA ILE A 58 -3.00 24.78 -2.30
C ILE A 58 -3.54 25.83 -1.35
N ASN A 59 -4.85 25.76 -1.08
CA ASN A 59 -5.45 26.54 0.00
C ASN A 59 -5.23 25.81 1.32
N ALA A 60 -4.28 26.30 2.13
CA ALA A 60 -3.92 25.67 3.39
C ALA A 60 -4.91 25.95 4.54
N GLU A 61 -5.92 26.80 4.37
CA GLU A 61 -7.02 26.97 5.33
C GLU A 61 -7.83 25.67 5.53
N LYS A 62 -7.76 24.75 4.54
CA LYS A 62 -8.39 23.42 4.64
C LYS A 62 -7.71 22.49 5.65
N TYR A 63 -6.56 22.88 6.18
CA TYR A 63 -5.80 22.14 7.20
C TYR A 63 -5.87 22.89 8.54
N PRO A 64 -6.94 22.68 9.32
CA PRO A 64 -7.18 23.47 10.53
C PRO A 64 -6.15 23.19 11.61
N PHE A 65 -5.79 24.26 12.34
CA PHE A 65 -4.88 24.19 13.47
C PHE A 65 -5.64 24.03 14.78
N THR A 66 -5.12 23.16 15.63
CA THR A 66 -5.57 22.99 17.02
C THR A 66 -4.67 23.82 17.93
N ILE A 67 -5.28 24.60 18.80
CA ILE A 67 -4.59 25.44 19.79
C ILE A 67 -4.78 24.81 21.17
N ASN A 68 -3.67 24.41 21.80
CA ASN A 68 -3.65 23.97 23.17
C ASN A 68 -3.14 25.13 24.07
N GLN A 69 -4.05 25.73 24.83
CA GLN A 69 -3.75 26.87 25.70
C GLN A 69 -2.88 26.48 26.90
N GLN A 70 -2.97 25.24 27.37
CA GLN A 70 -2.19 24.78 28.53
C GLN A 70 -0.74 24.57 28.19
N THR A 71 -0.46 23.87 27.09
CA THR A 71 0.89 23.58 26.63
C THR A 71 1.46 24.68 25.75
N ARG A 72 0.65 25.66 25.36
CA ARG A 72 1.00 26.72 24.41
C ARG A 72 1.54 26.16 23.09
N THR A 73 0.85 25.14 22.54
CA THR A 73 1.18 24.53 21.26
C THR A 73 0.06 24.76 20.24
N ILE A 74 0.45 25.01 19.00
CA ILE A 74 -0.46 25.20 17.86
C ILE A 74 0.05 24.32 16.74
N GLU A 75 -0.77 23.36 16.28
CA GLU A 75 -0.39 22.45 15.21
C GLU A 75 -1.58 22.05 14.35
N ASN A 76 -1.32 21.81 13.07
CA ASN A 76 -2.35 21.28 12.18
C ASN A 76 -2.57 19.78 12.47
N LYS A 77 -3.84 19.41 12.68
CA LYS A 77 -4.25 18.03 12.96
C LYS A 77 -4.02 17.15 11.73
N ASP A 78 -4.41 17.63 10.55
CA ASP A 78 -4.17 16.95 9.28
C ASP A 78 -2.91 17.56 8.66
N SER A 79 -1.93 16.70 8.31
CA SER A 79 -0.67 17.14 7.71
C SER A 79 -0.88 17.71 6.32
N LEU A 80 -0.12 18.75 5.98
CA LEU A 80 -0.06 19.27 4.62
C LEU A 80 0.47 18.20 3.65
N PRO A 81 0.09 18.24 2.37
CA PRO A 81 0.63 17.32 1.37
C PRO A 81 2.16 17.43 1.24
N ILE A 82 2.78 16.34 0.80
CA ILE A 82 4.20 16.36 0.43
C ILE A 82 4.44 17.42 -0.65
N GLY A 83 5.60 18.05 -0.64
CA GLY A 83 5.95 19.09 -1.61
C GLY A 83 5.40 20.47 -1.28
N ALA A 84 4.58 20.65 -0.24
CA ALA A 84 4.15 21.97 0.20
C ALA A 84 5.35 22.80 0.67
N HIS A 85 5.49 24.01 0.11
CA HIS A 85 6.56 24.94 0.42
C HIS A 85 6.29 25.63 1.75
N LEU A 86 7.25 25.55 2.67
CA LEU A 86 7.16 26.15 4.01
C LEU A 86 8.19 27.28 4.22
N ASP A 87 8.88 27.70 3.18
CA ASP A 87 9.89 28.77 3.21
C ASP A 87 9.27 30.16 3.13
N LYS A 88 8.05 30.29 2.62
CA LYS A 88 7.32 31.54 2.42
C LYS A 88 5.86 31.41 2.79
N VAL A 89 5.58 31.33 4.08
CA VAL A 89 4.23 31.04 4.59
C VAL A 89 3.59 32.37 5.09
N LEU A 90 2.43 32.70 4.52
CA LEU A 90 1.56 33.72 5.07
C LEU A 90 0.67 33.12 6.15
N THR A 91 0.55 33.84 7.28
CA THR A 91 -0.26 33.40 8.42
C THR A 91 -1.34 34.41 8.74
N SER A 92 -2.48 33.95 9.24
CA SER A 92 -3.54 34.77 9.82
C SER A 92 -3.70 34.34 11.28
N ILE A 93 -3.56 35.32 12.19
CA ILE A 93 -3.55 35.10 13.63
C ILE A 93 -4.58 36.03 14.28
N THR A 94 -5.41 35.49 15.15
CA THR A 94 -6.28 36.23 16.05
C THR A 94 -5.83 35.94 17.48
N ALA A 95 -5.65 37.00 18.25
CA ALA A 95 -5.20 36.95 19.65
C ALA A 95 -5.92 37.99 20.50
N ASP A 96 -5.69 37.98 21.82
CA ASP A 96 -6.27 38.93 22.76
C ASP A 96 -5.79 40.39 22.47
N THR A 97 -4.63 40.55 21.88
CA THR A 97 -4.11 41.84 21.40
C THR A 97 -3.57 41.72 19.99
N GLU A 98 -3.43 42.81 19.28
CA GLU A 98 -2.84 42.89 17.95
C GLU A 98 -1.29 42.91 17.98
N ILE A 99 -0.68 42.98 19.16
CA ILE A 99 0.77 43.05 19.32
C ILE A 99 1.34 41.65 19.38
N ILE A 100 1.64 41.10 18.22
CA ILE A 100 2.14 39.74 18.05
C ILE A 100 3.58 39.82 17.52
N ALA A 101 4.43 38.93 18.02
CA ALA A 101 5.77 38.73 17.50
C ALA A 101 6.03 37.24 17.22
N TYR A 102 6.97 36.97 16.31
CA TYR A 102 7.51 35.62 16.08
C TYR A 102 9.02 35.58 16.24
N GLU A 103 9.56 34.48 16.63
CA GLU A 103 11.00 34.33 16.83
C GLU A 103 11.72 34.17 15.49
N LYS A 104 12.64 35.14 15.22
CA LYS A 104 13.53 35.12 14.06
C LYS A 104 14.96 35.28 14.55
N ASN A 105 15.83 34.30 14.27
CA ASN A 105 17.23 34.30 14.72
C ASN A 105 17.40 34.52 16.25
N GLY A 106 16.50 33.91 17.03
CA GLY A 106 16.53 34.00 18.50
C GLY A 106 15.99 35.29 19.09
N GLN A 107 15.43 36.19 18.28
CA GLN A 107 14.83 37.45 18.70
C GLN A 107 13.36 37.57 18.30
N ASP A 108 12.57 38.22 19.17
CA ASP A 108 11.17 38.50 18.86
C ASP A 108 11.10 39.60 17.77
N THR A 109 10.49 39.28 16.64
CA THR A 109 10.23 40.19 15.52
C THR A 109 8.73 40.42 15.43
N THR A 110 8.31 41.71 15.34
CA THR A 110 6.88 42.05 15.20
C THR A 110 6.30 41.35 13.99
N TRP A 111 5.14 40.68 14.19
CA TRP A 111 4.39 40.01 13.15
C TRP A 111 3.35 40.95 12.53
N THR A 112 3.21 40.87 11.22
CA THR A 112 2.09 41.46 10.47
C THR A 112 1.46 40.39 9.55
N SER A 113 0.21 40.61 9.17
CA SER A 113 -0.51 39.66 8.29
C SER A 113 0.07 39.49 6.89
N THR A 114 0.98 40.42 6.51
CA THR A 114 1.68 40.42 5.22
C THR A 114 3.06 39.75 5.29
N ASP A 115 3.52 39.38 6.49
CA ASP A 115 4.83 38.77 6.67
C ASP A 115 4.87 37.35 6.11
N SER A 116 5.89 37.12 5.31
CA SER A 116 6.23 35.78 4.82
C SER A 116 7.21 35.11 5.78
N ILE A 117 6.76 34.07 6.46
CA ILE A 117 7.51 33.39 7.50
C ILE A 117 8.11 32.06 6.95
N ASN A 118 9.39 31.85 7.26
CA ASN A 118 10.09 30.62 6.86
C ASN A 118 10.05 29.57 7.99
N PHE A 119 9.24 28.52 7.85
CA PHE A 119 9.15 27.42 8.78
C PHE A 119 10.16 26.30 8.50
N THR A 120 11.03 26.44 7.48
CA THR A 120 12.09 25.45 7.21
C THR A 120 13.37 25.68 8.02
N VAL A 121 13.41 26.74 8.83
CA VAL A 121 14.57 27.08 9.67
C VAL A 121 14.81 26.05 10.80
N THR A 122 13.78 25.28 11.16
CA THR A 122 13.85 24.17 12.10
C THR A 122 13.51 22.88 11.42
N THR A 123 14.08 21.76 11.86
CA THR A 123 13.86 20.43 11.28
C THR A 123 12.44 19.91 11.49
N ASP A 124 11.78 20.33 12.56
CA ASP A 124 10.41 19.97 12.91
C ASP A 124 9.37 20.98 12.41
N HIS A 125 9.79 21.97 11.62
CA HIS A 125 8.94 23.04 11.08
C HIS A 125 8.18 23.83 12.15
N SER A 126 8.82 24.13 13.27
CA SER A 126 8.24 24.90 14.37
C SER A 126 8.85 26.28 14.53
N ILE A 127 8.01 27.25 14.88
CA ILE A 127 8.42 28.64 15.21
C ILE A 127 7.67 29.08 16.45
N ARG A 128 8.31 29.87 17.28
CA ARG A 128 7.67 30.46 18.46
C ARG A 128 7.00 31.78 18.13
N PHE A 129 5.75 31.91 18.56
CA PHE A 129 4.97 33.16 18.50
C PHE A 129 4.67 33.63 19.92
N ARG A 130 4.56 34.93 20.08
CA ARG A 130 4.31 35.57 21.37
C ARG A 130 3.32 36.71 21.20
N VAL A 131 2.36 36.79 22.10
CA VAL A 131 1.42 37.90 22.21
C VAL A 131 1.91 38.82 23.34
N TYR A 132 1.90 40.11 23.11
CA TYR A 132 2.21 41.12 24.10
C TYR A 132 0.93 41.80 24.57
N THR A 133 0.89 42.19 25.83
CA THR A 133 -0.19 43.02 26.35
C THR A 133 -0.07 44.45 25.78
N TYR A 134 -1.11 45.26 25.91
CA TYR A 134 -1.06 46.67 25.46
C TYR A 134 -0.04 47.52 26.23
N ASP A 135 0.33 47.12 27.45
CA ASP A 135 1.43 47.72 28.21
C ASP A 135 2.81 47.09 27.92
N LEU A 136 2.90 46.34 26.78
CA LEU A 136 4.10 45.75 26.25
C LEU A 136 4.75 44.64 27.14
N LYS A 137 4.01 44.07 28.07
CA LYS A 137 4.48 42.90 28.82
C LYS A 137 4.45 41.66 27.94
N LYS A 138 5.50 40.84 28.07
CA LYS A 138 5.67 39.60 27.28
C LYS A 138 4.78 38.49 27.80
N GLY A 139 3.91 37.94 26.92
CA GLY A 139 3.22 36.68 27.18
C GLY A 139 4.13 35.48 27.07
N LYS A 140 3.66 34.30 27.54
CA LYS A 140 4.36 33.02 27.32
C LYS A 140 4.30 32.68 25.83
N PRO A 141 5.39 32.15 25.24
CA PRO A 141 5.41 31.82 23.82
C PRO A 141 4.53 30.63 23.49
N TYR A 142 3.93 30.63 22.31
CA TYR A 142 3.35 29.48 21.66
C TYR A 142 4.37 28.86 20.72
N THR A 143 4.48 27.53 20.72
CA THR A 143 5.19 26.79 19.68
C THR A 143 4.19 26.44 18.58
N VAL A 144 4.33 27.06 17.41
CA VAL A 144 3.54 26.76 16.22
C VAL A 144 4.32 25.77 15.38
N LYS A 145 3.75 24.60 15.14
CA LYS A 145 4.34 23.53 14.35
C LYS A 145 3.47 23.26 13.12
N ILE A 146 4.10 23.14 11.95
CA ILE A 146 3.42 22.76 10.72
C ILE A 146 3.77 21.32 10.39
N ASN A 147 2.79 20.42 10.52
CA ASN A 147 2.91 19.02 10.11
C ASN A 147 2.74 18.93 8.59
N ARG A 148 3.70 18.30 7.92
CA ARG A 148 3.70 18.00 6.48
C ARG A 148 4.03 16.54 6.27
N HIS A 149 3.32 15.87 5.35
CA HIS A 149 3.63 14.50 4.99
C HIS A 149 5.04 14.39 4.41
N THR A 150 5.76 13.36 4.84
CA THR A 150 7.10 13.02 4.30
C THR A 150 7.00 12.08 3.11
N GLN A 151 5.85 11.44 2.92
CA GLN A 151 5.57 10.51 1.81
C GLN A 151 4.25 10.88 1.16
N ASP A 152 4.13 10.68 -0.16
CA ASP A 152 2.88 10.88 -0.87
C ASP A 152 1.94 9.70 -0.54
N PRO A 153 0.73 9.97 0.00
CA PRO A 153 -0.24 8.92 0.25
C PRO A 153 -0.69 8.26 -1.06
N ASP A 154 -0.99 6.97 -0.99
CA ASP A 154 -1.41 6.13 -2.12
C ASP A 154 -0.36 6.01 -3.25
N SER A 155 0.87 6.48 -3.01
CA SER A 155 2.02 6.21 -3.89
C SER A 155 2.71 4.91 -3.48
N ILE A 156 3.46 4.32 -4.40
CA ILE A 156 4.30 3.16 -4.10
C ILE A 156 5.76 3.58 -4.06
N SER A 157 6.43 3.28 -2.95
CA SER A 157 7.88 3.40 -2.84
C SER A 157 8.53 2.08 -3.24
N TRP A 158 9.52 2.14 -4.13
CA TRP A 158 10.25 0.98 -4.64
C TRP A 158 11.68 0.96 -4.18
N THR A 159 12.18 -0.21 -3.77
CA THR A 159 13.58 -0.45 -3.37
C THR A 159 14.13 -1.64 -4.15
N ASN A 160 15.30 -1.50 -4.75
CA ASN A 160 15.99 -2.57 -5.47
C ASN A 160 17.07 -3.21 -4.60
N PHE A 161 17.17 -4.54 -4.70
CA PHE A 161 18.20 -5.35 -4.10
C PHE A 161 18.89 -6.14 -5.22
N ASP A 162 20.06 -5.65 -5.64
CA ASP A 162 20.82 -6.23 -6.75
C ASP A 162 21.86 -7.27 -6.26
N GLN A 163 21.82 -7.62 -4.97
CA GLN A 163 22.79 -8.51 -4.34
C GLN A 163 22.41 -9.98 -4.54
N ALA A 164 23.44 -10.78 -4.81
CA ALA A 164 23.39 -12.24 -4.87
C ALA A 164 22.29 -12.80 -5.79
N PRO A 165 22.45 -12.72 -7.13
CA PRO A 165 21.56 -13.37 -8.09
C PRO A 165 21.53 -14.89 -7.89
N PHE A 166 20.56 -15.59 -8.53
CA PHE A 166 20.46 -17.07 -8.49
C PHE A 166 21.72 -17.79 -9.04
N GLY A 167 22.55 -17.08 -9.80
CA GLY A 167 23.65 -17.69 -10.53
C GLY A 167 23.24 -18.30 -11.87
N GLN A 168 21.96 -18.35 -12.16
CA GLN A 168 21.33 -18.80 -13.41
C GLN A 168 20.00 -18.09 -13.62
N ASP A 169 19.51 -18.05 -14.85
CA ASP A 169 18.14 -17.60 -15.13
C ASP A 169 17.15 -18.68 -14.72
N VAL A 170 16.06 -18.25 -14.05
CA VAL A 170 14.94 -19.08 -13.64
C VAL A 170 13.67 -18.55 -14.29
N VAL A 171 12.95 -19.41 -14.97
CA VAL A 171 11.71 -19.08 -15.68
C VAL A 171 10.52 -19.83 -15.12
N LYS A 172 9.31 -19.51 -15.58
CA LYS A 172 8.05 -20.05 -15.04
C LYS A 172 8.00 -19.92 -13.52
N GLN A 173 8.46 -18.79 -13.02
CA GLN A 173 8.60 -18.57 -11.60
C GLN A 173 7.24 -18.43 -10.89
N LYS A 174 7.18 -18.95 -9.68
CA LYS A 174 6.16 -18.65 -8.68
C LYS A 174 6.84 -18.33 -7.37
N ALA A 175 6.55 -17.14 -6.84
CA ALA A 175 7.04 -16.73 -5.52
C ALA A 175 5.96 -16.91 -4.46
N VAL A 176 6.39 -17.27 -3.27
CA VAL A 176 5.56 -17.39 -2.06
C VAL A 176 6.33 -16.76 -0.91
N PHE A 177 5.64 -16.02 -0.04
CA PHE A 177 6.23 -15.47 1.19
C PHE A 177 5.61 -16.15 2.41
N ALA A 178 6.45 -16.69 3.29
CA ALA A 178 6.04 -17.27 4.58
C ALA A 178 7.21 -17.23 5.57
N HIS A 179 6.94 -17.09 6.86
CA HIS A 179 7.96 -17.10 7.93
C HIS A 179 9.18 -16.21 7.66
N ASN A 180 8.94 -14.95 7.22
CA ASN A 180 10.00 -14.02 6.82
C ASN A 180 10.95 -14.58 5.75
N THR A 181 10.46 -15.47 4.89
CA THR A 181 11.26 -16.09 3.85
C THR A 181 10.56 -15.98 2.51
N LEU A 182 11.31 -15.55 1.49
CA LEU A 182 10.91 -15.63 0.10
C LEU A 182 11.25 -17.02 -0.44
N PHE A 183 10.26 -17.69 -1.00
CA PHE A 183 10.41 -18.95 -1.70
C PHE A 183 10.16 -18.73 -3.17
N VAL A 184 11.01 -19.26 -4.03
CA VAL A 184 10.87 -19.19 -5.49
C VAL A 184 10.95 -20.61 -6.05
N PHE A 185 9.92 -20.99 -6.77
CA PHE A 185 9.83 -22.21 -7.56
C PHE A 185 9.88 -21.82 -9.03
N GLY A 186 10.63 -22.53 -9.84
CA GLY A 186 10.77 -22.24 -11.25
C GLY A 186 11.43 -23.39 -12.00
N GLU A 187 11.86 -23.10 -13.22
CA GLU A 187 12.63 -24.00 -14.06
C GLU A 187 13.91 -23.31 -14.53
N ASP A 188 15.00 -24.07 -14.65
CA ASP A 188 16.22 -23.60 -15.30
C ASP A 188 16.08 -23.56 -16.84
N ALA A 189 17.11 -23.13 -17.54
CA ALA A 189 17.12 -23.05 -18.99
C ALA A 189 16.97 -24.44 -19.69
N GLN A 190 17.15 -25.55 -18.96
CA GLN A 190 16.98 -26.92 -19.43
C GLN A 190 15.61 -27.49 -19.04
N GLY A 191 14.74 -26.71 -18.40
CA GLY A 191 13.42 -27.14 -17.93
C GLY A 191 13.47 -28.02 -16.68
N LYS A 192 14.59 -28.03 -15.96
CA LYS A 192 14.69 -28.78 -14.69
C LYS A 192 14.16 -27.95 -13.54
N PRO A 193 13.62 -28.61 -12.49
CA PRO A 193 13.18 -27.95 -11.28
C PRO A 193 14.25 -27.05 -10.66
N ALA A 194 13.89 -25.80 -10.35
CA ALA A 194 14.73 -24.81 -9.68
C ALA A 194 14.00 -24.26 -8.45
N TYR A 195 14.65 -24.35 -7.30
CA TYR A 195 14.12 -23.87 -6.03
C TYR A 195 15.14 -23.00 -5.33
N PHE A 196 14.69 -21.85 -4.89
CA PHE A 196 15.48 -20.93 -4.10
C PHE A 196 14.67 -20.39 -2.92
N TYR A 197 15.36 -20.12 -1.83
CA TYR A 197 14.78 -19.40 -0.68
C TYR A 197 15.73 -18.31 -0.18
N ASN A 198 15.16 -17.23 0.33
CA ASN A 198 15.89 -16.08 0.86
C ASN A 198 15.24 -15.60 2.14
N ILE A 199 15.96 -15.67 3.25
CA ILE A 199 15.48 -15.21 4.55
C ILE A 199 15.53 -13.68 4.56
N ILE A 200 14.45 -13.06 5.00
CA ILE A 200 14.33 -11.61 5.14
C ILE A 200 14.59 -11.25 6.61
N ASP A 201 15.70 -10.58 6.85
CA ASP A 201 16.05 -10.08 8.19
C ASP A 201 15.91 -8.56 8.22
N ASN A 202 15.09 -8.05 9.14
CA ASN A 202 14.78 -6.61 9.25
C ASN A 202 14.42 -5.95 7.92
N GLY A 203 13.65 -6.65 7.08
CA GLY A 203 13.25 -6.19 5.76
C GLY A 203 14.34 -6.23 4.69
N GLN A 204 15.49 -6.88 4.96
CA GLN A 204 16.62 -7.02 4.04
C GLN A 204 16.80 -8.48 3.63
N PRO A 205 16.94 -8.79 2.32
CA PRO A 205 17.30 -10.12 1.86
C PRO A 205 18.71 -10.50 2.32
N THR A 206 18.88 -11.73 2.84
CA THR A 206 20.18 -12.24 3.33
C THR A 206 20.98 -13.00 2.28
N GLY A 207 20.40 -13.26 1.11
CA GLY A 207 20.99 -14.01 0.01
C GLY A 207 20.24 -15.32 -0.29
N TRP A 208 20.29 -15.73 -1.56
CA TRP A 208 19.60 -16.92 -2.02
C TRP A 208 20.32 -18.20 -1.59
N LYS A 209 19.55 -19.20 -1.23
CA LYS A 209 19.97 -20.56 -0.91
C LYS A 209 19.07 -21.54 -1.65
N THR A 210 19.54 -22.75 -1.85
CA THR A 210 18.80 -23.85 -2.50
C THR A 210 18.96 -25.14 -1.72
N THR A 211 18.22 -26.18 -2.08
CA THR A 211 18.36 -27.53 -1.56
C THR A 211 18.43 -28.54 -2.70
N ASP A 212 18.74 -29.80 -2.38
CA ASP A 212 18.82 -30.87 -3.36
C ASP A 212 17.43 -31.22 -3.93
N LEU A 213 17.33 -31.21 -5.25
CA LEU A 213 16.13 -31.52 -6.03
C LEU A 213 16.29 -32.75 -6.91
N SER A 214 17.36 -33.54 -6.74
CA SER A 214 17.70 -34.70 -7.59
C SER A 214 16.61 -35.78 -7.66
N ALA A 215 15.70 -35.78 -6.66
CA ALA A 215 14.56 -36.71 -6.63
C ALA A 215 13.45 -36.34 -7.64
N TYR A 216 13.44 -35.15 -8.22
CA TYR A 216 12.36 -34.65 -9.07
C TYR A 216 12.85 -34.44 -10.50
N ALA A 217 12.14 -35.06 -11.47
CA ALA A 217 12.44 -34.92 -12.89
C ALA A 217 11.86 -33.65 -13.47
N GLN A 218 10.65 -33.29 -13.03
CA GLN A 218 9.92 -32.08 -13.46
C GLN A 218 8.87 -31.71 -12.41
N TRP A 219 8.41 -30.49 -12.45
CA TRP A 219 7.31 -30.00 -11.65
C TRP A 219 6.52 -28.88 -12.35
N ASP A 220 5.35 -28.57 -11.82
CA ASP A 220 4.58 -27.41 -12.18
C ASP A 220 4.82 -26.31 -11.14
N SER A 221 5.87 -25.51 -11.37
CA SER A 221 6.25 -24.41 -10.46
C SER A 221 5.13 -23.39 -10.27
N GLN A 222 4.31 -23.18 -11.29
CA GLN A 222 3.20 -22.22 -11.25
C GLN A 222 2.05 -22.69 -10.35
N SER A 223 2.00 -23.97 -10.02
CA SER A 223 1.03 -24.53 -9.08
C SER A 223 1.39 -24.27 -7.62
N ALA A 224 2.59 -23.75 -7.31
CA ALA A 224 3.02 -23.53 -5.93
C ALA A 224 2.02 -22.66 -5.16
N THR A 225 1.51 -23.18 -4.05
CA THR A 225 0.52 -22.53 -3.20
C THR A 225 0.83 -22.75 -1.72
N LEU A 226 0.65 -21.72 -0.91
CA LEU A 226 0.83 -21.77 0.53
C LEU A 226 -0.41 -22.41 1.18
N TRP A 227 -0.19 -23.33 2.07
CA TRP A 227 -1.17 -23.77 3.08
C TRP A 227 -0.68 -23.25 4.43
N ASP A 228 -1.22 -22.10 4.81
CA ASP A 228 -0.69 -21.29 5.91
C ASP A 228 -0.81 -21.99 7.26
N SER A 229 -1.97 -22.63 7.53
CA SER A 229 -2.21 -23.33 8.80
C SER A 229 -1.31 -24.54 9.03
N SER A 230 -0.64 -25.07 7.98
CA SER A 230 0.26 -26.22 8.08
C SER A 230 1.74 -25.89 7.91
N ASP A 231 2.11 -24.61 7.76
CA ASP A 231 3.48 -24.20 7.47
C ASP A 231 4.08 -24.91 6.22
N ARG A 232 3.26 -25.07 5.17
CA ARG A 232 3.66 -25.83 3.99
C ARG A 232 3.33 -25.09 2.69
N ILE A 233 4.24 -25.23 1.72
CA ILE A 233 3.98 -24.87 0.34
C ILE A 233 3.82 -26.15 -0.46
N PHE A 234 2.72 -26.28 -1.17
CA PHE A 234 2.42 -27.42 -2.03
C PHE A 234 2.61 -27.06 -3.48
N LEU A 235 3.09 -28.02 -4.26
CA LEU A 235 3.09 -27.96 -5.71
C LEU A 235 2.98 -29.37 -6.31
N LYS A 236 2.61 -29.42 -7.60
CA LYS A 236 2.60 -30.65 -8.37
C LYS A 236 3.99 -30.95 -8.91
N ALA A 237 4.47 -32.18 -8.70
CA ALA A 237 5.76 -32.64 -9.20
C ALA A 237 5.72 -34.08 -9.71
N THR A 238 6.69 -34.43 -10.54
CA THR A 238 6.95 -35.80 -11.00
C THR A 238 8.35 -36.20 -10.58
N THR A 239 8.48 -37.31 -9.88
CA THR A 239 9.76 -37.86 -9.42
C THR A 239 10.55 -38.45 -10.59
N THR A 240 11.85 -38.71 -10.38
CA THR A 240 12.71 -39.44 -11.34
C THR A 240 12.23 -40.86 -11.57
N GLY A 241 11.47 -41.43 -10.63
CA GLY A 241 10.75 -42.73 -10.80
C GLY A 241 9.41 -42.60 -11.53
N ASN A 242 9.12 -41.48 -12.20
CA ASN A 242 7.91 -41.24 -12.98
C ASN A 242 6.59 -41.27 -12.18
N GLN A 243 6.65 -41.00 -10.87
CA GLN A 243 5.45 -40.88 -10.03
C GLN A 243 5.04 -39.39 -9.94
N SER A 244 3.83 -39.10 -10.38
CA SER A 244 3.26 -37.75 -10.32
C SER A 244 2.33 -37.56 -9.12
N GLY A 245 2.37 -36.40 -8.47
CA GLY A 245 1.51 -36.08 -7.34
C GLY A 245 1.83 -34.74 -6.72
N LEU A 246 1.22 -34.46 -5.57
CA LEU A 246 1.54 -33.31 -4.76
C LEU A 246 2.72 -33.61 -3.86
N ILE A 247 3.62 -32.64 -3.79
CA ILE A 247 4.72 -32.58 -2.82
C ILE A 247 4.59 -31.31 -1.99
N TRP A 248 5.28 -31.26 -0.86
CA TRP A 248 5.27 -30.10 0.02
C TRP A 248 6.66 -29.74 0.52
N PHE A 249 6.86 -28.46 0.72
CA PHE A 249 8.03 -27.85 1.33
C PHE A 249 7.66 -27.24 2.67
N ASN A 250 8.52 -27.40 3.68
CA ASN A 250 8.32 -26.83 5.00
C ASN A 250 8.78 -25.37 5.03
N THR A 251 7.87 -24.44 5.34
CA THR A 251 8.18 -23.01 5.35
C THR A 251 9.03 -22.59 6.54
N ALA A 252 8.92 -23.28 7.68
CA ALA A 252 9.76 -23.04 8.86
C ALA A 252 11.16 -23.68 8.73
N LYS A 253 11.36 -24.63 7.80
CA LYS A 253 12.63 -25.31 7.54
C LYS A 253 12.93 -25.36 6.05
N PRO A 254 13.25 -24.23 5.42
CA PRO A 254 13.34 -24.10 3.96
C PRO A 254 14.45 -24.93 3.32
N SER A 255 15.46 -25.36 4.10
CA SER A 255 16.54 -26.24 3.63
C SER A 255 16.17 -27.73 3.66
N GLN A 256 15.01 -28.10 4.18
CA GLN A 256 14.56 -29.49 4.22
C GLN A 256 14.10 -29.93 2.85
N SER A 257 14.42 -31.16 2.45
CA SER A 257 13.91 -31.77 1.22
C SER A 257 12.40 -31.87 1.22
N ALA A 258 11.78 -31.72 0.05
CA ALA A 258 10.34 -31.86 -0.10
C ALA A 258 9.84 -33.27 0.26
N GLY A 259 8.63 -33.35 0.80
CA GLY A 259 7.95 -34.62 1.11
C GLY A 259 6.78 -34.90 0.16
N PRO A 260 6.42 -36.15 -0.07
CA PRO A 260 5.21 -36.51 -0.81
C PRO A 260 3.95 -36.23 0.03
N TYR A 261 2.84 -35.90 -0.67
CA TYR A 261 1.56 -35.65 -0.01
C TYR A 261 0.40 -36.46 -0.60
N ALA A 262 0.05 -36.25 -1.86
CA ALA A 262 -1.06 -36.94 -2.53
C ALA A 262 -0.66 -37.39 -3.92
N LYS A 263 -1.16 -38.55 -4.33
CA LYS A 263 -0.88 -39.14 -5.66
C LYS A 263 -1.99 -38.84 -6.66
N GLU A 264 -1.67 -38.95 -7.96
CA GLU A 264 -2.63 -38.93 -9.07
C GLU A 264 -3.43 -37.61 -9.16
N VAL A 265 -2.76 -36.46 -8.97
CA VAL A 265 -3.34 -35.13 -9.13
C VAL A 265 -3.03 -34.61 -10.53
N GLU A 266 -4.06 -34.26 -11.31
CA GLU A 266 -3.92 -33.70 -12.64
C GLU A 266 -3.47 -32.21 -12.54
N GLN A 267 -4.10 -31.48 -11.65
CA GLN A 267 -3.80 -30.05 -11.43
C GLN A 267 -4.01 -29.68 -9.96
N LEU A 268 -3.11 -28.86 -9.41
CA LEU A 268 -3.32 -28.12 -8.18
C LEU A 268 -3.83 -26.73 -8.56
N ILE A 269 -5.02 -26.35 -8.09
CA ILE A 269 -5.67 -25.10 -8.44
C ILE A 269 -5.32 -24.01 -7.44
N ALA A 270 -5.57 -24.28 -6.14
CA ALA A 270 -5.46 -23.28 -5.08
C ALA A 270 -5.42 -23.93 -3.69
N SER A 271 -4.89 -23.22 -2.70
CA SER A 271 -5.31 -23.37 -1.31
C SER A 271 -6.51 -22.47 -1.04
N GLY A 272 -7.37 -22.88 -0.11
CA GLY A 272 -8.51 -22.09 0.30
C GLY A 272 -9.32 -22.80 1.38
N ASN A 273 -10.48 -22.26 1.71
CA ASN A 273 -11.27 -22.79 2.82
C ASN A 273 -12.59 -23.39 2.36
N ILE A 274 -13.00 -24.45 3.06
CA ILE A 274 -14.36 -24.98 3.02
C ILE A 274 -15.01 -24.83 4.40
N LYS A 275 -16.33 -24.64 4.44
CA LYS A 275 -17.09 -24.63 5.68
C LYS A 275 -17.49 -26.06 6.04
N GLN A 276 -17.11 -26.51 7.22
CA GLN A 276 -17.43 -27.84 7.73
C GLN A 276 -18.84 -27.88 8.34
N ALA A 277 -19.32 -29.09 8.65
CA ALA A 277 -20.65 -29.29 9.24
C ALA A 277 -20.82 -28.65 10.63
N ASP A 278 -19.74 -28.48 11.37
CA ASP A 278 -19.69 -27.77 12.67
C ASP A 278 -19.69 -26.24 12.52
N GLY A 279 -19.62 -25.73 11.29
CA GLY A 279 -19.60 -24.30 10.99
C GLY A 279 -18.21 -23.67 10.92
N GLU A 280 -17.15 -24.39 11.28
CA GLU A 280 -15.78 -23.94 11.23
C GLU A 280 -15.22 -23.95 9.79
N LEU A 281 -14.23 -23.10 9.53
CA LEU A 281 -13.49 -23.10 8.26
C LEU A 281 -12.32 -24.09 8.34
N ALA A 282 -12.23 -24.97 7.36
CA ALA A 282 -11.06 -25.85 7.17
C ALA A 282 -10.32 -25.46 5.90
N GLU A 283 -9.02 -25.26 6.00
CA GLU A 283 -8.15 -25.04 4.85
C GLU A 283 -7.94 -26.34 4.08
N VAL A 284 -8.01 -26.28 2.75
CA VAL A 284 -7.91 -27.41 1.84
C VAL A 284 -7.12 -27.04 0.58
N LEU A 285 -6.66 -28.05 -0.16
CA LEU A 285 -6.10 -27.89 -1.50
C LEU A 285 -7.16 -28.24 -2.55
N PHE A 286 -7.58 -27.27 -3.34
CA PHE A 286 -8.46 -27.50 -4.49
C PHE A 286 -7.65 -28.07 -5.65
N ILE A 287 -8.12 -29.17 -6.21
CA ILE A 287 -7.43 -29.92 -7.26
C ILE A 287 -8.39 -30.37 -8.37
N LYS A 288 -7.80 -30.79 -9.52
CA LYS A 288 -8.46 -31.57 -10.55
C LYS A 288 -7.86 -32.97 -10.54
N LYS A 289 -8.71 -34.00 -10.50
CA LYS A 289 -8.33 -35.40 -10.54
C LYS A 289 -9.34 -36.20 -11.39
N ASN A 290 -8.86 -37.03 -12.33
CA ASN A 290 -9.69 -37.80 -13.26
C ASN A 290 -10.76 -36.98 -13.98
N GLY A 291 -10.37 -35.75 -14.41
CA GLY A 291 -11.27 -34.79 -15.07
C GLY A 291 -12.27 -34.10 -14.16
N ALA A 292 -12.37 -34.47 -12.88
CA ALA A 292 -13.28 -33.86 -11.92
C ALA A 292 -12.58 -32.92 -10.98
N TYR A 293 -13.27 -31.85 -10.60
CA TYR A 293 -12.82 -30.91 -9.55
C TYR A 293 -13.15 -31.48 -8.18
N GLY A 294 -12.29 -31.14 -7.22
CA GLY A 294 -12.46 -31.55 -5.83
C GLY A 294 -11.41 -30.90 -4.94
N TYR A 295 -11.26 -31.42 -3.74
CA TYR A 295 -10.23 -30.93 -2.82
C TYR A 295 -9.58 -32.05 -2.06
N VAL A 296 -8.38 -31.83 -1.57
CA VAL A 296 -7.65 -32.71 -0.67
C VAL A 296 -7.62 -32.12 0.72
N LYS A 297 -8.07 -32.89 1.70
CA LYS A 297 -7.97 -32.58 3.13
C LYS A 297 -7.37 -33.82 3.81
N ASP A 298 -6.37 -33.66 4.66
CA ASP A 298 -5.73 -34.76 5.43
C ASP A 298 -5.30 -35.95 4.54
N THR A 299 -4.81 -35.67 3.32
CA THR A 299 -4.45 -36.63 2.26
C THR A 299 -5.63 -37.36 1.58
N GLU A 300 -6.86 -37.17 2.02
CA GLU A 300 -8.07 -37.72 1.42
C GLU A 300 -8.63 -36.81 0.33
N TYR A 301 -9.09 -37.41 -0.76
CA TYR A 301 -9.73 -36.74 -1.88
C TYR A 301 -11.25 -36.71 -1.71
N HIS A 302 -11.81 -35.51 -1.84
CA HIS A 302 -13.23 -35.25 -1.83
C HIS A 302 -13.68 -34.69 -3.18
N THR A 303 -14.71 -35.26 -3.78
CA THR A 303 -15.27 -34.77 -5.05
C THR A 303 -16.03 -33.47 -4.87
N ASP A 304 -15.92 -32.61 -5.88
CA ASP A 304 -16.70 -31.41 -6.04
C ASP A 304 -17.78 -31.64 -7.12
N LEU A 305 -18.90 -30.95 -7.03
CA LEU A 305 -20.01 -31.03 -7.98
C LEU A 305 -19.92 -29.96 -9.07
N THR A 306 -18.73 -29.58 -9.48
CA THR A 306 -18.53 -28.58 -10.52
C THR A 306 -19.13 -29.05 -11.85
N SER A 307 -19.87 -28.14 -12.54
CA SER A 307 -20.47 -28.43 -13.83
C SER A 307 -19.40 -28.76 -14.88
N ALA A 308 -19.70 -29.65 -15.79
CA ALA A 308 -18.79 -30.04 -16.89
C ALA A 308 -18.47 -28.87 -17.85
N GLU A 309 -19.24 -27.77 -17.81
CA GLU A 309 -19.04 -26.59 -18.63
C GLU A 309 -17.96 -25.65 -18.13
N LEU A 310 -17.61 -25.73 -16.84
CA LEU A 310 -16.55 -24.92 -16.27
C LEU A 310 -15.19 -25.59 -16.48
N ASP A 311 -14.28 -24.88 -17.15
CA ASP A 311 -12.92 -25.37 -17.39
C ASP A 311 -11.91 -24.32 -16.90
N ILE A 312 -11.29 -24.58 -15.74
CA ILE A 312 -10.16 -23.79 -15.23
C ILE A 312 -8.93 -24.20 -16.05
N PRO A 313 -8.21 -23.26 -16.70
CA PRO A 313 -7.06 -23.58 -17.54
C PRO A 313 -6.02 -24.43 -16.80
N THR A 314 -5.57 -25.53 -17.41
CA THR A 314 -4.54 -26.41 -16.83
C THR A 314 -3.13 -26.06 -17.30
N SER A 315 -3.02 -25.34 -18.41
CA SER A 315 -1.76 -24.98 -19.08
C SER A 315 -1.24 -23.58 -18.71
N GLN A 316 -2.00 -22.83 -17.95
CA GLN A 316 -1.71 -21.44 -17.61
C GLN A 316 -1.41 -21.28 -16.11
N PRO A 317 -0.55 -20.32 -15.73
CA PRO A 317 -0.38 -19.93 -14.33
C PRO A 317 -1.70 -19.52 -13.70
N LEU A 318 -1.95 -19.99 -12.48
CA LEU A 318 -3.09 -19.60 -11.68
C LEU A 318 -2.64 -18.73 -10.51
N PHE A 319 -3.27 -17.56 -10.35
CA PHE A 319 -3.02 -16.67 -9.22
C PHE A 319 -4.20 -16.70 -8.28
N VAL A 320 -3.91 -16.94 -7.00
CA VAL A 320 -4.90 -17.26 -5.98
C VAL A 320 -4.91 -16.19 -4.90
N ALA A 321 -6.10 -15.80 -4.49
CA ALA A 321 -6.33 -15.05 -3.27
C ALA A 321 -7.43 -15.74 -2.46
N ALA A 322 -7.14 -16.13 -1.24
CA ALA A 322 -8.12 -16.64 -0.29
C ALA A 322 -8.28 -15.64 0.85
N ASN A 323 -9.48 -15.09 1.01
CA ASN A 323 -9.75 -14.05 1.99
C ASN A 323 -11.02 -14.38 2.78
N THR A 324 -10.96 -14.16 4.09
CA THR A 324 -12.17 -14.08 4.92
C THR A 324 -12.94 -12.82 4.53
N LEU A 325 -14.26 -12.93 4.41
CA LEU A 325 -15.08 -11.79 4.02
C LEU A 325 -15.18 -10.76 5.15
N PRO A 326 -14.91 -9.47 4.90
CA PRO A 326 -14.88 -8.45 5.97
C PRO A 326 -16.19 -8.30 6.74
N TYR A 327 -17.32 -8.59 6.07
CA TYR A 327 -18.65 -8.49 6.66
C TYR A 327 -19.15 -9.79 7.31
N ASN A 328 -18.42 -10.89 7.13
CA ASN A 328 -18.79 -12.19 7.72
C ASN A 328 -17.53 -13.07 7.88
N SER A 329 -16.96 -13.07 9.08
CA SER A 329 -15.74 -13.82 9.40
C SER A 329 -15.90 -15.35 9.34
N SER A 330 -17.15 -15.86 9.29
CA SER A 330 -17.42 -17.31 9.11
C SER A 330 -17.46 -17.74 7.65
N LEU A 331 -17.21 -16.82 6.72
CA LEU A 331 -17.13 -17.10 5.28
C LEU A 331 -15.79 -16.67 4.73
N SER A 332 -15.24 -17.52 3.88
CA SER A 332 -14.05 -17.24 3.09
C SER A 332 -14.37 -17.36 1.61
N GLN A 333 -13.70 -16.56 0.80
CA GLN A 333 -13.79 -16.65 -0.66
C GLN A 333 -12.41 -16.96 -1.23
N THR A 334 -12.34 -17.96 -2.10
CA THR A 334 -11.17 -18.26 -2.92
C THR A 334 -11.39 -17.71 -4.32
N ILE A 335 -10.44 -16.93 -4.82
CA ILE A 335 -10.45 -16.28 -6.13
C ILE A 335 -9.24 -16.77 -6.91
N VAL A 336 -9.46 -17.18 -8.15
CA VAL A 336 -8.41 -17.63 -9.07
C VAL A 336 -8.45 -16.77 -10.32
N LEU A 337 -7.32 -16.13 -10.63
CA LEU A 337 -7.11 -15.37 -11.86
C LEU A 337 -6.25 -16.19 -12.80
N ALA A 338 -6.68 -16.30 -14.06
CA ALA A 338 -5.95 -16.97 -15.11
C ALA A 338 -5.91 -16.15 -16.40
N TYR A 339 -4.83 -16.29 -17.16
CA TYR A 339 -4.75 -15.77 -18.52
C TYR A 339 -5.81 -16.44 -19.39
N ASN A 340 -6.47 -15.67 -20.24
CA ASN A 340 -7.49 -16.17 -21.16
C ASN A 340 -6.87 -16.48 -22.53
N ASP A 341 -6.65 -17.74 -22.83
CA ASP A 341 -6.12 -18.22 -24.11
C ASP A 341 -7.23 -18.71 -25.08
N ARG A 342 -8.51 -18.59 -24.67
CA ARG A 342 -9.67 -19.07 -25.41
C ARG A 342 -9.98 -18.22 -26.63
N GLY A 343 -9.38 -18.56 -27.76
CA GLY A 343 -9.77 -18.08 -29.10
C GLY A 343 -9.22 -16.73 -29.53
N SER A 344 -9.61 -16.29 -30.74
CA SER A 344 -9.13 -15.11 -31.43
C SER A 344 -9.67 -13.78 -30.88
N GLN A 345 -10.28 -13.78 -29.73
CA GLN A 345 -10.87 -12.57 -29.10
C GLN A 345 -9.78 -11.79 -28.35
N ALA A 346 -9.01 -11.09 -29.12
CA ALA A 346 -7.84 -10.34 -28.68
C ALA A 346 -8.15 -9.18 -27.70
N ASP A 347 -9.41 -8.89 -27.43
CA ASP A 347 -9.86 -7.87 -26.47
C ASP A 347 -10.57 -8.51 -25.26
N THR A 348 -10.30 -9.79 -24.98
CA THR A 348 -10.91 -10.50 -23.86
C THR A 348 -10.27 -10.09 -22.53
N CYS A 349 -11.06 -10.16 -21.48
CA CYS A 349 -10.56 -10.04 -20.10
C CYS A 349 -9.91 -11.35 -19.66
N ALA A 350 -9.05 -11.28 -18.66
CA ALA A 350 -8.56 -12.44 -17.94
C ALA A 350 -9.73 -13.21 -17.32
N LEU A 351 -9.57 -14.51 -17.13
CA LEU A 351 -10.57 -15.38 -16.51
C LEU A 351 -10.49 -15.24 -14.99
N VAL A 352 -11.62 -15.01 -14.34
CA VAL A 352 -11.71 -14.94 -12.89
C VAL A 352 -12.71 -15.97 -12.39
N PHE A 353 -12.20 -16.98 -11.71
CA PHE A 353 -12.99 -18.01 -11.05
C PHE A 353 -13.10 -17.70 -9.57
N HIS A 354 -14.21 -18.08 -8.96
CA HIS A 354 -14.42 -17.86 -7.54
C HIS A 354 -15.20 -19.01 -6.90
N ARG A 355 -15.04 -19.15 -5.59
CA ARG A 355 -15.77 -20.09 -4.76
C ARG A 355 -15.87 -19.53 -3.34
N LEU A 356 -17.06 -19.57 -2.76
CA LEU A 356 -17.24 -19.36 -1.33
C LEU A 356 -16.95 -20.66 -0.57
N SER A 357 -16.57 -20.55 0.69
CA SER A 357 -16.35 -21.73 1.55
C SER A 357 -17.58 -22.61 1.74
N THR A 358 -18.77 -22.08 1.49
CA THR A 358 -20.06 -22.78 1.54
C THR A 358 -20.46 -23.40 0.19
N ASP A 359 -19.80 -23.02 -0.91
CA ASP A 359 -20.19 -23.50 -2.22
C ASP A 359 -19.71 -24.94 -2.43
N THR A 360 -20.47 -25.69 -3.19
CA THR A 360 -20.13 -27.06 -3.61
C THR A 360 -19.46 -27.10 -4.98
N GLN A 361 -19.34 -25.94 -5.66
CA GLN A 361 -18.76 -25.85 -7.00
C GLN A 361 -18.10 -24.50 -7.24
N TRP A 362 -17.21 -24.47 -8.22
CA TRP A 362 -16.63 -23.24 -8.75
C TRP A 362 -17.60 -22.49 -9.64
N SER A 363 -17.46 -21.16 -9.66
CA SER A 363 -18.16 -20.27 -10.58
C SER A 363 -17.16 -19.34 -11.26
N GLN A 364 -17.53 -18.81 -12.42
CA GLN A 364 -16.73 -17.82 -13.16
C GLN A 364 -17.48 -16.49 -13.17
N PHE A 365 -16.77 -15.39 -12.92
CA PHE A 365 -17.34 -14.06 -13.16
C PHE A 365 -17.46 -13.79 -14.65
N GLU A 366 -18.60 -13.29 -15.08
CA GLU A 366 -18.76 -12.76 -16.42
C GLU A 366 -17.93 -11.49 -16.56
N ALA A 367 -16.99 -11.51 -17.51
CA ALA A 367 -16.12 -10.38 -17.75
C ALA A 367 -16.76 -9.44 -18.78
N ASN A 368 -17.01 -8.19 -18.38
CA ASN A 368 -17.37 -7.11 -19.30
C ASN A 368 -16.12 -6.32 -19.69
N GLN A 369 -15.96 -5.97 -20.96
CA GLN A 369 -14.80 -5.24 -21.49
C GLN A 369 -14.49 -3.92 -20.75
N GLY A 370 -15.47 -3.29 -20.11
CA GLY A 370 -15.29 -2.04 -19.37
C GLY A 370 -14.93 -2.19 -17.90
N SER A 371 -15.08 -3.39 -17.30
CA SER A 371 -14.90 -3.62 -15.87
C SER A 371 -14.15 -4.92 -15.53
N GLY A 372 -13.76 -5.71 -16.52
CA GLY A 372 -12.99 -6.93 -16.31
C GLY A 372 -11.49 -6.65 -16.10
N CYS A 373 -10.78 -7.62 -15.53
CA CYS A 373 -9.33 -7.59 -15.48
C CYS A 373 -8.76 -7.71 -16.89
N PRO A 374 -7.83 -6.82 -17.31
CA PRO A 374 -7.21 -6.95 -18.63
C PRO A 374 -6.48 -8.28 -18.78
N ASN A 375 -6.54 -8.86 -19.97
CA ASN A 375 -5.82 -10.10 -20.28
C ASN A 375 -4.35 -9.80 -20.61
N LEU A 376 -3.50 -9.76 -19.60
CA LEU A 376 -2.08 -9.44 -19.73
C LEU A 376 -1.24 -10.71 -19.85
N LYS A 377 -0.22 -10.69 -20.70
CA LYS A 377 0.79 -11.73 -20.74
C LYS A 377 1.54 -11.78 -19.40
N ASP A 378 1.85 -12.97 -18.90
CA ASP A 378 2.46 -13.16 -17.57
C ASP A 378 1.75 -12.34 -16.46
N ILE A 379 0.42 -12.30 -16.53
CA ILE A 379 -0.38 -11.61 -15.51
C ILE A 379 -0.10 -12.22 -14.13
N VAL A 380 0.03 -11.38 -13.13
CA VAL A 380 0.09 -11.78 -11.72
C VAL A 380 -1.01 -11.09 -10.94
N MET A 381 -1.52 -11.74 -9.91
CA MET A 381 -2.47 -11.17 -8.96
C MET A 381 -1.94 -11.30 -7.54
N ILE A 382 -2.03 -10.22 -6.78
CA ILE A 382 -1.65 -10.18 -5.37
C ILE A 382 -2.80 -9.65 -4.53
N PRO A 383 -3.11 -10.28 -3.39
CA PRO A 383 -3.96 -9.69 -2.37
C PRO A 383 -3.14 -8.66 -1.58
N TYR A 384 -3.61 -7.43 -1.52
CA TYR A 384 -2.92 -6.37 -0.79
C TYR A 384 -3.97 -5.43 -0.18
N GLU A 385 -3.96 -5.28 1.17
CA GLU A 385 -4.83 -4.37 1.91
C GLU A 385 -6.33 -4.47 1.58
N ASN A 386 -6.86 -5.68 1.65
CA ASN A 386 -8.26 -6.02 1.35
C ASN A 386 -8.69 -5.71 -0.09
N LYS A 387 -7.74 -5.55 -1.00
CA LYS A 387 -7.96 -5.41 -2.44
C LYS A 387 -7.15 -6.43 -3.21
N LEU A 388 -7.51 -6.66 -4.44
CA LEU A 388 -6.72 -7.45 -5.38
C LEU A 388 -6.04 -6.50 -6.36
N TYR A 389 -4.75 -6.70 -6.57
CA TYR A 389 -3.95 -5.95 -7.55
C TYR A 389 -3.47 -6.91 -8.62
N ALA A 390 -3.72 -6.59 -9.87
CA ALA A 390 -3.21 -7.35 -11.02
C ALA A 390 -2.32 -6.45 -11.89
N PHE A 391 -1.26 -7.04 -12.43
CA PHE A 391 -0.36 -6.40 -13.37
C PHE A 391 0.40 -7.48 -14.16
N GLY A 392 1.13 -7.08 -15.19
CA GLY A 392 1.85 -8.07 -15.99
C GLY A 392 2.54 -7.46 -17.22
N GLY A 393 2.79 -8.28 -18.19
CA GLY A 393 3.33 -7.89 -19.49
C GLY A 393 2.34 -7.13 -20.35
N GLU A 394 2.48 -7.23 -21.66
CA GLU A 394 1.60 -6.55 -22.61
C GLU A 394 0.24 -7.25 -22.76
N SER A 395 -0.79 -6.50 -23.14
CA SER A 395 -2.04 -7.11 -23.57
C SER A 395 -1.92 -7.62 -25.02
N GLN A 396 -2.59 -8.74 -25.31
CA GLN A 396 -2.69 -9.29 -26.67
C GLN A 396 -3.79 -8.62 -27.50
N GLY A 397 -4.49 -7.61 -26.96
CA GLY A 397 -5.63 -6.94 -27.58
C GLY A 397 -5.32 -6.24 -28.90
N ARG A 398 -6.29 -6.24 -29.83
CA ARG A 398 -6.16 -5.57 -31.11
C ARG A 398 -6.49 -4.07 -31.05
N THR A 399 -7.44 -3.70 -30.21
CA THR A 399 -7.98 -2.33 -30.13
C THR A 399 -7.31 -1.50 -29.05
N HIS A 400 -6.93 -2.09 -27.92
CA HIS A 400 -6.25 -1.41 -26.81
C HIS A 400 -4.98 -2.18 -26.41
N LYS A 401 -3.84 -1.72 -26.92
CA LYS A 401 -2.54 -2.27 -26.51
C LYS A 401 -2.11 -1.66 -25.19
N ILE A 402 -2.09 -2.48 -24.15
CA ILE A 402 -1.50 -2.14 -22.87
C ILE A 402 -0.02 -2.50 -22.93
N LYS A 403 0.84 -1.57 -22.55
CA LYS A 403 2.30 -1.80 -22.50
C LYS A 403 2.66 -2.66 -21.28
N PRO A 404 3.77 -3.40 -21.33
CA PRO A 404 4.24 -4.12 -20.15
C PRO A 404 4.38 -3.18 -18.95
N PHE A 405 3.86 -3.59 -17.80
CA PHE A 405 3.91 -2.85 -16.53
C PHE A 405 3.38 -1.42 -16.62
N GLU A 406 2.38 -1.18 -17.46
CA GLU A 406 1.81 0.16 -17.61
C GLU A 406 1.11 0.66 -16.35
N ALA A 407 0.41 -0.21 -15.64
CA ALA A 407 -0.32 0.12 -14.43
C ALA A 407 -0.66 -1.13 -13.60
N PHE A 408 -1.05 -0.89 -12.36
CA PHE A 408 -1.87 -1.84 -11.62
C PHE A 408 -3.32 -1.74 -12.02
N TYR A 409 -4.00 -2.88 -12.01
CA TYR A 409 -5.45 -2.98 -12.06
C TYR A 409 -5.94 -3.47 -10.71
N VAL A 410 -6.92 -2.79 -10.13
CA VAL A 410 -7.34 -2.97 -8.74
C VAL A 410 -8.79 -3.39 -8.70
N SER A 411 -9.08 -4.43 -7.94
CA SER A 411 -10.43 -4.84 -7.58
C SER A 411 -10.65 -4.62 -6.08
N SER A 412 -11.74 -3.93 -5.76
CA SER A 412 -12.20 -3.71 -4.38
C SER A 412 -13.41 -4.59 -4.02
N ASP A 413 -13.90 -5.42 -4.95
CA ASP A 413 -15.08 -6.26 -4.85
C ASP A 413 -14.76 -7.73 -5.11
N HIS A 414 -13.60 -8.16 -4.61
CA HIS A 414 -13.15 -9.55 -4.66
C HIS A 414 -13.04 -10.14 -6.08
N GLY A 415 -12.51 -9.36 -7.01
CA GLY A 415 -12.23 -9.82 -8.38
C GLY A 415 -13.39 -9.69 -9.36
N ARG A 416 -14.54 -9.15 -8.93
CA ARG A 416 -15.71 -8.99 -9.81
C ARG A 416 -15.53 -7.88 -10.81
N THR A 417 -15.05 -6.70 -10.37
CA THR A 417 -14.72 -5.57 -11.23
C THR A 417 -13.31 -5.07 -11.00
N TRP A 418 -12.70 -4.52 -12.04
CA TRP A 418 -11.33 -4.07 -12.03
C TRP A 418 -11.21 -2.66 -12.60
N GLN A 419 -10.39 -1.83 -12.01
CA GLN A 419 -10.13 -0.47 -12.44
C GLN A 419 -8.63 -0.21 -12.48
N LYS A 420 -8.19 0.62 -13.42
CA LYS A 420 -6.80 1.08 -13.45
C LYS A 420 -6.50 1.89 -12.20
N ALA A 421 -5.42 1.54 -11.50
CA ALA A 421 -4.99 2.27 -10.31
C ALA A 421 -4.66 3.74 -10.62
N PRO A 422 -4.79 4.65 -9.64
CA PRO A 422 -4.34 6.03 -9.79
C PRO A 422 -2.86 6.12 -10.18
N GLN A 423 -2.47 7.19 -10.89
CA GLN A 423 -1.09 7.38 -11.36
C GLN A 423 -0.02 7.35 -10.24
N LYS A 424 -0.41 7.63 -9.00
CA LYS A 424 0.48 7.56 -7.84
C LYS A 424 0.97 6.14 -7.52
N ALA A 425 0.17 5.11 -7.85
CA ALA A 425 0.55 3.71 -7.76
C ALA A 425 1.18 3.27 -9.09
N TYR A 426 2.37 3.76 -9.41
CA TYR A 426 3.02 3.48 -10.67
C TYR A 426 4.03 2.33 -10.59
N LEU A 427 4.21 1.67 -11.72
CA LEU A 427 5.26 0.69 -11.94
C LEU A 427 6.45 1.38 -12.61
N PRO A 428 7.67 1.32 -12.04
CA PRO A 428 8.86 2.01 -12.57
C PRO A 428 9.25 1.53 -13.97
N ALA A 429 9.86 2.40 -14.76
CA ALA A 429 10.30 2.07 -16.11
C ALA A 429 11.27 0.87 -16.18
N PHE A 430 12.13 0.69 -15.16
CA PHE A 430 13.06 -0.44 -15.12
C PHE A 430 12.39 -1.82 -15.03
N PHE A 431 11.07 -1.89 -14.70
CA PHE A 431 10.32 -3.16 -14.76
C PHE A 431 10.27 -3.68 -16.20
N THR A 432 9.98 -2.79 -17.15
CA THR A 432 9.99 -3.13 -18.58
C THR A 432 11.39 -3.53 -19.06
N GLU A 433 12.43 -2.91 -18.52
CA GLU A 433 13.83 -3.24 -18.88
C GLU A 433 14.26 -4.62 -18.35
N ARG A 434 13.74 -5.04 -17.22
CA ARG A 434 14.06 -6.34 -16.59
C ARG A 434 13.18 -7.49 -17.09
N TYR A 435 12.03 -7.17 -17.66
CA TYR A 435 11.07 -8.15 -18.15
C TYR A 435 11.53 -8.74 -19.48
N ASP A 436 11.45 -10.05 -19.60
CA ASP A 436 11.72 -10.75 -20.84
C ASP A 436 10.43 -11.34 -21.43
N ALA A 437 9.84 -10.63 -22.38
CA ALA A 437 8.60 -11.03 -23.03
C ALA A 437 8.69 -12.37 -23.80
N ASN A 438 9.90 -12.85 -24.09
CA ASN A 438 10.13 -14.12 -24.79
C ASN A 438 10.23 -15.32 -23.84
N GLN A 439 10.35 -15.07 -22.53
CA GLN A 439 10.47 -16.11 -21.51
C GLN A 439 9.27 -16.05 -20.56
N PRO A 440 8.29 -16.99 -20.68
CA PRO A 440 7.14 -17.01 -19.79
C PRO A 440 7.54 -17.10 -18.32
N GLY A 441 6.92 -16.28 -17.47
CA GLY A 441 7.21 -16.25 -16.04
C GLY A 441 8.65 -15.86 -15.72
N SER A 442 9.21 -14.87 -16.46
CA SER A 442 10.55 -14.29 -16.23
C SER A 442 10.60 -13.42 -14.96
N PHE A 443 9.50 -13.30 -14.27
CA PHE A 443 9.41 -12.70 -12.94
C PHE A 443 8.30 -13.38 -12.13
N SER A 444 8.34 -13.19 -10.82
CA SER A 444 7.29 -13.62 -9.91
C SER A 444 7.03 -12.57 -8.85
N CYS A 445 5.86 -12.64 -8.20
CA CYS A 445 5.46 -11.67 -7.19
C CYS A 445 4.76 -12.37 -6.04
N CYS A 446 5.05 -11.91 -4.82
CA CYS A 446 4.31 -12.28 -3.61
C CYS A 446 4.21 -11.10 -2.67
N VAL A 447 3.40 -11.23 -1.63
CA VAL A 447 3.16 -10.19 -0.62
C VAL A 447 3.53 -10.71 0.74
N ASP A 448 4.20 -9.87 1.51
CA ASP A 448 4.40 -10.05 2.93
C ASP A 448 3.18 -9.48 3.68
N ASN A 449 2.30 -10.36 4.13
CA ASN A 449 1.11 -10.02 4.90
C ASN A 449 1.36 -9.97 6.41
N SER A 450 2.63 -9.93 6.85
CA SER A 450 2.94 -9.79 8.28
C SER A 450 2.37 -8.46 8.81
N GLU A 451 1.94 -8.44 10.07
CA GLU A 451 1.35 -7.25 10.70
C GLU A 451 2.26 -6.01 10.67
N ARG A 452 3.57 -6.19 10.47
CA ARG A 452 4.57 -5.12 10.49
C ARG A 452 4.91 -4.56 9.12
N ASN A 453 4.88 -5.40 8.08
CA ASN A 453 5.44 -5.06 6.78
C ASN A 453 4.51 -5.54 5.66
N HIS A 454 3.72 -4.67 5.09
CA HIS A 454 2.94 -4.98 3.89
C HIS A 454 3.80 -4.71 2.66
N PHE A 455 4.79 -5.57 2.39
CA PHE A 455 5.65 -5.41 1.22
C PHE A 455 5.18 -6.26 0.05
N ILE A 456 5.28 -5.68 -1.14
CA ILE A 456 5.17 -6.37 -2.42
C ILE A 456 6.58 -6.76 -2.83
N TRP A 457 6.85 -8.04 -3.00
CA TRP A 457 8.14 -8.57 -3.42
C TRP A 457 8.06 -9.04 -4.87
N ILE A 458 8.92 -8.52 -5.72
CA ILE A 458 9.07 -8.93 -7.11
C ILE A 458 10.45 -9.54 -7.28
N ILE A 459 10.49 -10.77 -7.77
CA ILE A 459 11.72 -11.51 -8.01
C ILE A 459 11.88 -11.66 -9.51
N TRP A 460 13.01 -11.20 -10.05
CA TRP A 460 13.33 -11.26 -11.45
C TRP A 460 14.02 -12.59 -11.81
N LYS A 461 14.04 -12.94 -13.09
CA LYS A 461 14.58 -14.22 -13.58
C LYS A 461 16.00 -14.54 -13.10
N ASP A 462 16.80 -13.53 -12.87
CA ASP A 462 18.19 -13.64 -12.40
C ASP A 462 18.34 -13.63 -10.86
N GLY A 463 17.24 -13.51 -10.12
CA GLY A 463 17.23 -13.48 -8.67
C GLY A 463 17.35 -12.08 -8.05
N ARG A 464 17.49 -11.02 -8.84
CA ARG A 464 17.37 -9.67 -8.29
C ARG A 464 15.97 -9.47 -7.70
N ILE A 465 15.90 -8.68 -6.64
CA ILE A 465 14.67 -8.44 -5.92
C ILE A 465 14.31 -6.97 -6.00
N THR A 466 13.02 -6.70 -6.21
CA THR A 466 12.45 -5.35 -6.06
C THR A 466 11.34 -5.42 -5.01
N ARG A 467 11.39 -4.53 -4.04
CA ARG A 467 10.39 -4.42 -2.97
C ARG A 467 9.59 -3.15 -3.13
N GLY A 468 8.28 -3.27 -3.13
CA GLY A 468 7.34 -2.16 -3.15
C GLY A 468 6.53 -2.04 -1.86
N ARG A 469 6.07 -0.83 -1.55
CA ARG A 469 5.11 -0.58 -0.47
C ARG A 469 4.21 0.59 -0.83
N ILE A 470 2.90 0.42 -0.65
CA ILE A 470 1.94 1.50 -0.76
C ILE A 470 1.99 2.34 0.53
N ASN A 471 2.13 3.65 0.37
CA ASN A 471 2.14 4.59 1.49
C ASN A 471 0.71 5.01 1.83
N HIS A 472 0.31 4.85 3.08
CA HIS A 472 -0.98 5.30 3.57
C HIS A 472 -0.86 6.49 4.51
N LEU A 473 -1.87 7.36 4.47
CA LEU A 473 -2.01 8.43 5.45
C LEU A 473 -2.23 7.83 6.85
N GLY A 474 -1.48 8.33 7.85
CA GLY A 474 -1.65 7.93 9.25
C GLY A 474 -0.85 6.72 9.69
N PHE A 475 -0.07 6.09 8.81
CA PHE A 475 0.90 5.10 9.26
C PHE A 475 2.18 5.80 9.73
N LEU A 476 2.49 5.65 11.01
CA LEU A 476 3.88 5.75 11.42
C LEU A 476 4.66 4.70 10.64
N PRO A 477 5.85 5.03 10.08
CA PRO A 477 6.69 4.02 9.47
C PRO A 477 6.93 2.94 10.51
N LYS A 478 6.41 1.76 10.27
CA LYS A 478 6.74 0.58 11.07
C LYS A 478 7.98 -0.02 10.43
N TRP A 479 9.12 0.27 11.02
CA TRP A 479 10.42 -0.30 10.64
C TRP A 479 10.65 -1.62 11.32
#